data_49263b23a9a2bfab0501984ab7383a01
#
_entry.id   49263b23a9a2bfab0501984ab7383a01
#
_cell.length_a   1.000
_cell.length_b   1.000
_cell.length_c   1.000
_cell.angle_alpha   90.00
_cell.angle_beta   90.00
_cell.angle_gamma   90.00
#
_symmetry.space_group_name_H-M   'P 1'
#
loop_
_entity.id
_entity.type
_entity.pdbx_description
1 polymer ?
#
loop_
_entity_poly.entity_id
_entity_poly.type
_entity_poly.pdbx_seq_one_letter_code
_entity_poly.pdbx_strand_id
1 'polypeptide(L)'
;TQVSEYGHNRNLYMHDLVTAETLYDAAGNKLQGTQNTYELKQQADTTVFFPALASVRQTIYDNAGQGSMSTTVHNTYDAYGNLASYKEAATNYELHADIAYHELRERHIVALPRHIAVKDNAGKVYRERSTEVDGKGNITRITMHNGTKPSVYDMAYDAYGNLTSLTKPENHKGQRMRYDYTYDDVLHTLVTNVKDAYGYTSSTAYDYKWAVPVETSDLNGNKMRYAYDDMGRPSTIVGPKEIAAGKPYTIMFEYHPTGRYARTVHYAPEGDIETYTFADSLMRAVQTKQTGVVWTGGSNQKVSIVSERAVVDAFGRTVKAFYPTTESYGNIGLYNKGVGDPQATTEYDVYDRTTKVTLPDGAMTTTAYGIVSHDGEPMLETRVTDALGRHAESYTDEKGRNRETVQHASGDNI
;
A
#
# COMPACT_ATOMS: atom_id res chain seq x y z
N THR A 1 4.97 26.01 5.22
CA THR A 1 6.40 26.23 4.88
C THR A 1 7.23 25.09 5.46
N GLN A 2 8.10 24.51 4.64
CA GLN A 2 9.08 23.49 5.07
C GLN A 2 10.44 24.17 5.14
N VAL A 3 11.17 23.91 6.24
CA VAL A 3 12.53 24.42 6.46
C VAL A 3 13.44 23.22 6.71
N SER A 4 14.51 23.10 5.95
CA SER A 4 15.50 22.03 6.09
C SER A 4 16.87 22.62 6.48
N GLU A 5 17.50 22.01 7.45
CA GLU A 5 18.85 22.32 7.90
C GLU A 5 19.83 21.23 7.43
N TYR A 6 21.00 21.64 6.96
CA TYR A 6 21.98 20.72 6.39
C TYR A 6 23.28 20.78 7.16
N GLY A 7 23.86 19.61 7.42
CA GLY A 7 25.18 19.46 7.99
C GLY A 7 26.25 19.34 6.91
N HIS A 8 27.32 20.10 7.08
CA HIS A 8 28.50 20.03 6.22
C HIS A 8 29.76 19.86 7.07
N ASN A 9 30.54 18.84 6.79
CA ASN A 9 31.86 18.68 7.38
C ASN A 9 32.80 18.00 6.37
N ARG A 10 33.64 18.79 5.72
CA ARG A 10 34.58 18.30 4.68
C ARG A 10 35.56 17.24 5.22
N ASN A 11 36.01 17.37 6.45
CA ASN A 11 36.94 16.44 7.05
C ASN A 11 36.31 15.09 7.39
N LEU A 12 34.99 15.05 7.49
CA LEU A 12 34.21 13.87 7.80
C LEU A 12 33.40 13.36 6.58
N TYR A 13 33.67 13.87 5.38
CA TYR A 13 32.94 13.51 4.16
C TYR A 13 31.43 13.71 4.28
N MET A 14 30.97 14.56 5.20
CA MET A 14 29.59 14.91 5.39
C MET A 14 29.23 16.10 4.51
N HIS A 15 28.38 15.89 3.53
CA HIS A 15 27.95 16.93 2.62
C HIS A 15 26.45 16.81 2.38
N ASP A 16 25.73 17.93 2.46
CA ASP A 16 24.28 18.03 2.20
C ASP A 16 23.40 17.06 3.00
N LEU A 17 23.85 16.65 4.20
CA LEU A 17 23.08 15.79 5.07
C LEU A 17 22.00 16.60 5.80
N VAL A 18 20.74 16.22 5.66
CA VAL A 18 19.62 16.84 6.38
C VAL A 18 19.77 16.52 7.86
N THR A 19 20.08 17.50 8.68
CA THR A 19 20.21 17.37 10.16
C THR A 19 18.91 17.69 10.88
N ALA A 20 18.10 18.61 10.32
CA ALA A 20 16.76 18.88 10.81
C ALA A 20 15.82 19.27 9.66
N GLU A 21 14.58 18.96 9.83
CA GLU A 21 13.51 19.36 8.93
C GLU A 21 12.29 19.74 9.76
N THR A 22 11.69 20.90 9.49
CA THR A 22 10.51 21.37 10.23
C THR A 22 9.46 21.88 9.25
N LEU A 23 8.25 21.38 9.42
CA LEU A 23 7.06 21.83 8.69
C LEU A 23 6.30 22.83 9.56
N TYR A 24 5.92 23.97 8.97
CA TYR A 24 5.16 25.04 9.61
C TYR A 24 3.83 25.27 8.87
N ASP A 25 2.81 25.69 9.60
CA ASP A 25 1.56 26.21 9.04
C ASP A 25 1.76 27.64 8.47
N ALA A 26 0.67 28.25 7.99
CA ALA A 26 0.70 29.61 7.46
C ALA A 26 0.90 30.68 8.56
N ALA A 27 0.59 30.39 9.81
CA ALA A 27 0.78 31.26 10.97
C ALA A 27 2.18 31.14 11.61
N GLY A 28 3.00 30.18 11.13
CA GLY A 28 4.34 29.93 11.66
C GLY A 28 4.39 28.94 12.82
N ASN A 29 3.31 28.22 13.12
CA ASN A 29 3.31 27.18 14.13
C ASN A 29 3.96 25.92 13.58
N LYS A 30 4.74 25.23 14.40
CA LYS A 30 5.34 23.93 14.03
C LYS A 30 4.24 22.87 13.91
N LEU A 31 4.28 22.10 12.83
CA LEU A 31 3.39 20.96 12.60
C LEU A 31 4.14 19.63 12.79
N GLN A 32 5.32 19.53 12.23
CA GLN A 32 6.15 18.33 12.31
C GLN A 32 7.62 18.71 12.33
N GLY A 33 8.42 17.98 13.08
CA GLY A 33 9.88 18.13 13.12
C GLY A 33 10.55 16.78 12.98
N THR A 34 11.63 16.73 12.21
CA THR A 34 12.56 15.58 12.14
C THR A 34 13.94 16.08 12.50
N GLN A 35 14.64 15.35 13.37
CA GLN A 35 16.04 15.61 13.74
C GLN A 35 16.87 14.36 13.47
N ASN A 36 17.94 14.51 12.71
CA ASN A 36 18.84 13.44 12.32
C ASN A 36 20.22 13.64 12.94
N THR A 37 20.80 12.58 13.51
CA THR A 37 22.17 12.56 13.97
C THR A 37 22.96 11.55 13.16
N TYR A 38 24.14 11.94 12.70
CA TYR A 38 25.02 11.09 11.90
C TYR A 38 26.31 10.80 12.62
N GLU A 39 26.85 9.60 12.42
CA GLU A 39 28.18 9.19 12.81
C GLU A 39 28.98 8.83 11.58
N LEU A 40 30.29 9.20 11.58
CA LEU A 40 31.19 8.76 10.53
C LEU A 40 31.64 7.33 10.83
N LYS A 41 31.32 6.40 9.95
CA LYS A 41 31.74 4.99 10.04
C LYS A 41 32.74 4.67 8.94
N GLN A 42 33.80 3.96 9.29
CA GLN A 42 34.71 3.38 8.30
C GLN A 42 34.22 1.99 7.89
N GLN A 43 34.16 1.75 6.60
CA GLN A 43 33.84 0.43 6.08
C GLN A 43 35.02 -0.54 6.29
N ALA A 44 34.74 -1.79 6.65
CA ALA A 44 35.76 -2.80 6.92
C ALA A 44 36.75 -2.97 5.77
N ASP A 45 38.00 -3.13 6.11
CA ASP A 45 39.10 -3.39 5.18
C ASP A 45 39.29 -2.35 4.06
N THR A 46 38.75 -1.13 4.25
CA THR A 46 38.80 -0.05 3.27
C THR A 46 39.21 1.28 3.90
N THR A 47 39.54 2.27 3.06
CA THR A 47 39.67 3.68 3.46
C THR A 47 38.38 4.47 3.22
N VAL A 48 37.30 3.78 2.91
CA VAL A 48 35.99 4.39 2.61
C VAL A 48 35.26 4.66 3.91
N PHE A 49 34.74 5.88 4.02
CA PHE A 49 33.89 6.31 5.13
C PHE A 49 32.51 6.65 4.61
N PHE A 50 31.50 6.44 5.44
CA PHE A 50 30.12 6.86 5.14
C PHE A 50 29.47 7.51 6.36
N PRO A 51 28.60 8.52 6.17
CA PRO A 51 27.81 9.11 7.24
C PRO A 51 26.65 8.19 7.59
N ALA A 52 26.80 7.44 8.68
CA ALA A 52 25.77 6.53 9.18
C ALA A 52 24.72 7.32 9.95
N LEU A 53 23.44 7.15 9.65
CA LEU A 53 22.31 7.77 10.33
C LEU A 53 22.13 7.11 11.71
N ALA A 54 22.75 7.67 12.76
CA ALA A 54 22.79 7.09 14.09
C ALA A 54 21.46 7.25 14.85
N SER A 55 20.75 8.38 14.67
CA SER A 55 19.44 8.54 15.26
C SER A 55 18.53 9.44 14.41
N VAL A 56 17.21 9.16 14.53
CA VAL A 56 16.14 9.98 13.97
C VAL A 56 15.13 10.24 15.07
N ARG A 57 14.85 11.51 15.36
CA ARG A 57 13.74 11.90 16.23
C ARG A 57 12.67 12.57 15.39
N GLN A 58 11.47 12.02 15.42
CA GLN A 58 10.29 12.60 14.80
C GLN A 58 9.37 13.17 15.88
N THR A 59 8.87 14.38 15.66
CA THR A 59 7.95 15.06 16.56
C THR A 59 6.76 15.57 15.76
N ILE A 60 5.57 15.29 16.24
CA ILE A 60 4.30 15.85 15.74
C ILE A 60 3.82 16.85 16.77
N TYR A 61 3.38 18.01 16.31
CA TYR A 61 2.83 19.07 17.13
C TYR A 61 1.33 19.17 16.88
N ASP A 62 0.55 19.60 17.88
CA ASP A 62 -0.82 20.00 17.66
C ASP A 62 -0.89 21.36 16.94
N ASN A 63 -2.03 21.65 16.29
CA ASN A 63 -2.22 22.90 15.56
C ASN A 63 -2.19 24.17 16.45
N ALA A 64 -2.29 23.99 17.77
CA ALA A 64 -2.24 25.08 18.74
C ALA A 64 -0.83 25.28 19.33
N GLY A 65 0.12 24.43 19.00
CA GLY A 65 1.51 24.47 19.52
C GLY A 65 1.64 24.15 21.00
N GLN A 66 0.60 23.56 21.61
CA GLN A 66 0.53 23.30 23.05
C GLN A 66 0.93 21.87 23.44
N GLY A 67 0.85 20.93 22.51
CA GLY A 67 1.20 19.53 22.71
C GLY A 67 2.15 19.02 21.65
N SER A 68 2.91 17.99 21.99
CA SER A 68 3.74 17.27 21.01
C SER A 68 3.93 15.82 21.43
N MET A 69 4.09 14.95 20.43
CA MET A 69 4.40 13.54 20.57
C MET A 69 5.65 13.23 19.79
N SER A 70 6.58 12.46 20.37
CA SER A 70 7.86 12.15 19.73
C SER A 70 8.16 10.67 19.75
N THR A 71 8.73 10.18 18.65
CA THR A 71 9.39 8.88 18.56
C THR A 71 10.87 9.09 18.24
N THR A 72 11.73 8.24 18.81
CA THR A 72 13.16 8.27 18.52
C THR A 72 13.62 6.89 18.06
N VAL A 73 14.32 6.86 16.95
CA VAL A 73 14.99 5.68 16.41
C VAL A 73 16.50 5.83 16.63
N HIS A 74 17.13 4.77 17.12
CA HIS A 74 18.60 4.65 17.19
C HIS A 74 19.05 3.47 16.34
N ASN A 75 20.06 3.69 15.53
CA ASN A 75 20.62 2.71 14.61
C ASN A 75 22.07 2.42 14.95
N THR A 76 22.48 1.17 14.83
CA THR A 76 23.91 0.81 14.77
C THR A 76 24.18 0.03 13.49
N TYR A 77 25.43 0.03 13.06
CA TYR A 77 25.81 -0.56 11.78
C TYR A 77 26.98 -1.53 11.99
N ASP A 78 27.01 -2.58 11.19
CA ASP A 78 28.14 -3.50 11.13
C ASP A 78 29.34 -2.88 10.39
N ALA A 79 30.40 -3.65 10.22
CA ALA A 79 31.61 -3.21 9.57
C ALA A 79 31.46 -2.96 8.05
N TYR A 80 30.39 -3.44 7.44
CA TYR A 80 30.07 -3.24 6.02
C TYR A 80 29.09 -2.10 5.78
N GLY A 81 28.55 -1.50 6.84
CA GLY A 81 27.54 -0.46 6.75
C GLY A 81 26.10 -0.98 6.73
N ASN A 82 25.88 -2.26 6.99
CA ASN A 82 24.53 -2.77 7.15
C ASN A 82 23.99 -2.44 8.54
N LEU A 83 22.66 -2.25 8.65
CA LEU A 83 21.99 -1.97 9.91
C LEU A 83 22.11 -3.17 10.86
N ALA A 84 22.92 -3.08 11.91
CA ALA A 84 23.14 -4.18 12.86
C ALA A 84 22.12 -4.17 14.00
N SER A 85 21.65 -2.99 14.42
CA SER A 85 20.52 -2.89 15.34
C SER A 85 19.67 -1.67 15.02
N TYR A 86 18.39 -1.82 15.34
CA TYR A 86 17.37 -0.79 15.26
C TYR A 86 16.65 -0.74 16.60
N LYS A 87 16.65 0.41 17.25
CA LYS A 87 15.95 0.63 18.50
C LYS A 87 14.98 1.78 18.33
N GLU A 88 13.70 1.53 18.55
CA GLU A 88 12.66 2.51 18.51
C GLU A 88 12.07 2.70 19.90
N ALA A 89 12.05 3.94 20.36
CA ALA A 89 11.54 4.32 21.66
C ALA A 89 10.54 5.48 21.53
N ALA A 90 9.48 5.41 22.31
CA ALA A 90 8.52 6.47 22.58
C ALA A 90 8.21 6.47 24.08
N THR A 91 7.25 7.27 24.50
CA THR A 91 6.98 7.50 25.93
C THR A 91 6.78 6.21 26.73
N ASN A 92 6.09 5.22 26.17
CA ASN A 92 5.67 4.01 26.90
C ASN A 92 6.06 2.68 26.24
N TYR A 93 6.90 2.72 25.24
CA TYR A 93 7.38 1.48 24.66
C TYR A 93 8.79 1.64 24.14
N GLU A 94 9.46 0.52 24.11
CA GLU A 94 10.74 0.37 23.45
C GLU A 94 10.74 -0.98 22.74
N LEU A 95 11.07 -0.96 21.46
CA LEU A 95 11.32 -2.15 20.65
C LEU A 95 12.67 -2.03 20.01
N HIS A 96 13.41 -3.12 20.00
CA HIS A 96 14.66 -3.19 19.26
C HIS A 96 14.76 -4.49 18.44
N ALA A 97 15.44 -4.38 17.31
CA ALA A 97 15.79 -5.49 16.45
C ALA A 97 17.30 -5.62 16.41
N ASP A 98 17.79 -6.84 16.58
CA ASP A 98 19.17 -7.21 16.29
C ASP A 98 19.21 -7.94 14.94
N ILE A 99 20.13 -7.56 14.08
CA ILE A 99 20.25 -8.06 12.72
C ILE A 99 21.67 -8.54 12.50
N ALA A 100 21.81 -9.80 12.08
CA ALA A 100 23.07 -10.35 11.62
C ALA A 100 22.96 -10.77 10.16
N TYR A 101 24.08 -10.71 9.44
CA TYR A 101 24.12 -10.91 7.99
C TYR A 101 24.97 -12.13 7.62
N HIS A 102 24.72 -12.68 6.43
CA HIS A 102 25.59 -13.62 5.76
C HIS A 102 26.78 -12.87 5.14
N GLU A 103 27.97 -13.45 5.19
CA GLU A 103 29.18 -12.86 4.61
C GLU A 103 29.71 -13.77 3.49
N LEU A 104 29.28 -13.53 2.26
CA LEU A 104 29.81 -14.15 1.05
C LEU A 104 30.74 -13.15 0.34
N ARG A 105 31.87 -12.83 0.95
CA ARG A 105 32.79 -11.75 0.53
C ARG A 105 33.26 -11.86 -0.91
N GLU A 106 33.59 -13.06 -1.36
CA GLU A 106 34.07 -13.31 -2.73
C GLU A 106 33.00 -13.00 -3.80
N ARG A 107 31.75 -12.87 -3.40
CA ARG A 107 30.60 -12.52 -4.27
C ARG A 107 30.07 -11.12 -4.02
N HIS A 108 30.71 -10.36 -3.16
CA HIS A 108 30.25 -9.03 -2.69
C HIS A 108 28.83 -9.05 -2.10
N ILE A 109 28.40 -10.19 -1.52
CA ILE A 109 27.09 -10.34 -0.87
C ILE A 109 27.32 -10.32 0.63
N VAL A 110 27.10 -9.18 1.26
CA VAL A 110 27.31 -8.95 2.70
C VAL A 110 26.07 -8.35 3.39
N ALA A 111 24.96 -8.18 2.68
CA ALA A 111 23.75 -7.52 3.16
C ALA A 111 22.52 -8.45 3.21
N LEU A 112 22.70 -9.77 3.10
CA LEU A 112 21.61 -10.73 3.27
C LEU A 112 21.40 -11.03 4.75
N PRO A 113 20.22 -10.72 5.35
CA PRO A 113 19.95 -11.02 6.75
C PRO A 113 20.03 -12.52 7.03
N ARG A 114 20.94 -12.91 7.95
CA ARG A 114 21.08 -14.28 8.46
C ARG A 114 20.18 -14.52 9.66
N HIS A 115 20.03 -13.51 10.50
CA HIS A 115 19.22 -13.59 11.71
C HIS A 115 18.62 -12.23 12.04
N ILE A 116 17.34 -12.19 12.40
CA ILE A 116 16.67 -10.99 12.91
C ILE A 116 15.85 -11.39 14.13
N ALA A 117 16.06 -10.70 15.25
CA ALA A 117 15.23 -10.83 16.46
C ALA A 117 14.69 -9.47 16.87
N VAL A 118 13.35 -9.40 17.09
CA VAL A 118 12.66 -8.20 17.59
C VAL A 118 12.20 -8.47 19.02
N LYS A 119 12.59 -7.60 19.95
CA LYS A 119 12.36 -7.75 21.40
C LYS A 119 12.00 -6.39 22.04
N ASP A 120 11.40 -6.47 23.23
CA ASP A 120 11.21 -5.29 24.08
C ASP A 120 12.45 -5.04 24.96
N ASN A 121 12.37 -3.99 25.78
CA ASN A 121 13.43 -3.61 26.73
C ASN A 121 13.64 -4.64 27.87
N ALA A 122 12.68 -5.53 28.12
CA ALA A 122 12.81 -6.64 29.06
C ALA A 122 13.46 -7.89 28.43
N GLY A 123 13.79 -7.84 27.13
CA GLY A 123 14.40 -8.95 26.39
C GLY A 123 13.41 -9.99 25.90
N LYS A 124 12.08 -9.76 26.03
CA LYS A 124 11.07 -10.65 25.49
C LYS A 124 11.07 -10.56 23.96
N VAL A 125 11.32 -11.71 23.32
CA VAL A 125 11.31 -11.81 21.86
C VAL A 125 9.87 -11.91 21.37
N TYR A 126 9.51 -11.03 20.44
CA TYR A 126 8.19 -11.00 19.76
C TYR A 126 8.23 -11.65 18.38
N ARG A 127 9.35 -11.48 17.67
CA ARG A 127 9.57 -12.05 16.35
C ARG A 127 11.02 -12.43 16.20
N GLU A 128 11.26 -13.61 15.69
CA GLU A 128 12.61 -14.08 15.39
C GLU A 128 12.59 -14.92 14.12
N ARG A 129 13.55 -14.69 13.25
CA ARG A 129 13.75 -15.50 12.05
C ARG A 129 15.23 -15.66 11.73
N SER A 130 15.56 -16.79 11.13
CA SER A 130 16.89 -17.07 10.57
C SER A 130 16.78 -17.55 9.12
N THR A 131 17.84 -17.37 8.35
CA THR A 131 17.94 -17.81 6.97
C THR A 131 19.22 -18.62 6.74
N GLU A 132 19.14 -19.59 5.81
CA GLU A 132 20.29 -20.27 5.22
C GLU A 132 20.36 -19.88 3.74
N VAL A 133 21.57 -19.84 3.20
CA VAL A 133 21.81 -19.46 1.80
C VAL A 133 22.74 -20.47 1.12
N ASP A 134 22.62 -20.62 -0.19
CA ASP A 134 23.59 -21.37 -1.00
C ASP A 134 24.85 -20.53 -1.29
N GLY A 135 25.82 -21.16 -1.97
CA GLY A 135 27.06 -20.47 -2.37
C GLY A 135 26.87 -19.36 -3.42
N LYS A 136 25.68 -19.17 -3.97
CA LYS A 136 25.34 -18.07 -4.89
C LYS A 136 24.63 -16.91 -4.17
N GLY A 137 24.22 -17.09 -2.91
CA GLY A 137 23.46 -16.11 -2.13
C GLY A 137 21.95 -16.27 -2.24
N ASN A 138 21.43 -17.37 -2.83
CA ASN A 138 20.00 -17.64 -2.82
C ASN A 138 19.59 -18.17 -1.44
N ILE A 139 18.47 -17.67 -0.91
CA ILE A 139 17.93 -18.12 0.39
C ILE A 139 17.30 -19.51 0.23
N THR A 140 17.95 -20.54 0.77
CA THR A 140 17.50 -21.93 0.66
C THR A 140 16.59 -22.35 1.81
N ARG A 141 16.64 -21.65 2.95
CA ARG A 141 15.75 -21.89 4.09
C ARG A 141 15.44 -20.60 4.84
N ILE A 142 14.19 -20.49 5.29
CA ILE A 142 13.75 -19.50 6.28
C ILE A 142 13.14 -20.25 7.46
N THR A 143 13.65 -19.99 8.66
CA THR A 143 13.10 -20.49 9.91
C THR A 143 12.50 -19.34 10.70
N MET A 144 11.19 -19.40 10.97
CA MET A 144 10.50 -18.46 11.85
C MET A 144 10.33 -19.15 13.22
N HIS A 145 10.86 -18.53 14.27
CA HIS A 145 10.84 -19.05 15.64
C HIS A 145 9.55 -18.62 16.34
N ASN A 146 8.47 -19.40 16.12
CA ASN A 146 7.14 -19.14 16.68
C ASN A 146 6.87 -20.07 17.86
N GLY A 147 7.20 -19.63 19.07
CA GLY A 147 7.00 -20.44 20.29
C GLY A 147 7.84 -21.72 20.31
N THR A 148 7.21 -22.86 20.64
CA THR A 148 7.92 -24.13 20.84
C THR A 148 8.28 -24.88 19.54
N LYS A 149 7.59 -24.62 18.44
CA LYS A 149 7.83 -25.26 17.14
C LYS A 149 8.10 -24.21 16.06
N PRO A 150 9.29 -24.25 15.43
CA PRO A 150 9.60 -23.31 14.36
C PRO A 150 8.78 -23.61 13.08
N SER A 151 8.48 -22.58 12.32
CA SER A 151 7.90 -22.65 10.98
C SER A 151 9.03 -22.57 9.95
N VAL A 152 9.24 -23.64 9.18
CA VAL A 152 10.37 -23.76 8.25
C VAL A 152 9.86 -23.76 6.81
N TYR A 153 10.43 -22.86 6.00
CA TYR A 153 10.30 -22.82 4.55
C TYR A 153 11.59 -23.32 3.93
N ASP A 154 11.53 -24.23 2.94
CA ASP A 154 12.66 -24.66 2.15
C ASP A 154 12.47 -24.27 0.68
N MET A 155 13.54 -23.83 0.04
CA MET A 155 13.56 -23.31 -1.33
C MET A 155 14.70 -23.93 -2.13
N ALA A 156 14.46 -24.16 -3.42
CA ALA A 156 15.49 -24.57 -4.37
C ALA A 156 15.46 -23.64 -5.60
N TYR A 157 16.60 -23.53 -6.26
CA TYR A 157 16.81 -22.60 -7.38
C TYR A 157 17.50 -23.27 -8.56
N ASP A 158 17.26 -22.77 -9.76
CA ASP A 158 17.95 -23.18 -10.98
C ASP A 158 19.29 -22.45 -11.17
N ALA A 159 19.89 -22.63 -12.34
CA ALA A 159 21.16 -22.00 -12.70
C ALA A 159 21.03 -20.47 -12.86
N TYR A 160 19.85 -19.98 -13.20
CA TYR A 160 19.54 -18.57 -13.43
C TYR A 160 19.16 -17.83 -12.13
N GLY A 161 18.95 -18.54 -11.01
CA GLY A 161 18.51 -17.99 -9.74
C GLY A 161 16.99 -17.95 -9.60
N ASN A 162 16.24 -18.60 -10.46
CA ASN A 162 14.79 -18.70 -10.33
C ASN A 162 14.41 -19.77 -9.31
N LEU A 163 13.38 -19.49 -8.50
CA LEU A 163 12.84 -20.41 -7.51
C LEU A 163 12.17 -21.62 -8.18
N THR A 164 12.78 -22.80 -8.13
CA THR A 164 12.22 -24.03 -8.73
C THR A 164 11.34 -24.83 -7.79
N SER A 165 11.51 -24.65 -6.47
CA SER A 165 10.56 -25.22 -5.51
C SER A 165 10.47 -24.41 -4.22
N LEU A 166 9.27 -24.44 -3.62
CA LEU A 166 8.97 -23.87 -2.30
C LEU A 166 8.23 -24.92 -1.48
N THR A 167 8.82 -25.36 -0.35
CA THR A 167 8.15 -26.19 0.63
C THR A 167 7.76 -25.36 1.84
N LYS A 168 6.46 -25.27 2.13
CA LYS A 168 5.90 -24.50 3.25
C LYS A 168 6.09 -25.22 4.58
N PRO A 169 5.91 -24.56 5.73
CA PRO A 169 5.90 -25.17 7.04
C PRO A 169 4.88 -26.29 7.16
N GLU A 170 5.10 -27.16 8.15
CA GLU A 170 4.16 -28.23 8.49
C GLU A 170 2.81 -27.64 8.95
N ASN A 171 1.74 -28.29 8.51
CA ASN A 171 0.40 -28.06 9.06
C ASN A 171 0.24 -28.81 10.41
N HIS A 172 -0.94 -28.74 11.03
CA HIS A 172 -1.24 -29.42 12.30
C HIS A 172 -1.13 -30.97 12.24
N LYS A 173 -1.07 -31.56 11.03
CA LYS A 173 -0.90 -32.99 10.79
C LYS A 173 0.54 -33.37 10.45
N GLY A 174 1.48 -32.43 10.50
CA GLY A 174 2.88 -32.66 10.13
C GLY A 174 3.14 -32.72 8.62
N GLN A 175 2.15 -32.40 7.78
CA GLN A 175 2.29 -32.42 6.33
C GLN A 175 2.80 -31.08 5.83
N ARG A 176 3.63 -31.07 4.80
CA ARG A 176 4.20 -29.88 4.19
C ARG A 176 3.69 -29.73 2.75
N MET A 177 3.12 -28.55 2.44
CA MET A 177 2.76 -28.21 1.06
C MET A 177 4.02 -27.81 0.31
N ARG A 178 4.19 -28.39 -0.89
CA ARG A 178 5.26 -28.05 -1.82
C ARG A 178 4.67 -27.56 -3.12
N TYR A 179 5.32 -26.55 -3.71
CA TYR A 179 5.09 -26.07 -5.05
C TYR A 179 6.37 -26.21 -5.87
N ASP A 180 6.25 -26.74 -7.08
CA ASP A 180 7.33 -26.81 -8.07
C ASP A 180 7.00 -25.87 -9.22
N TYR A 181 7.98 -25.09 -9.67
CA TYR A 181 7.87 -24.06 -10.70
C TYR A 181 8.71 -24.45 -11.90
N THR A 182 8.14 -24.30 -13.10
CA THR A 182 8.85 -24.44 -14.38
C THR A 182 8.83 -23.10 -15.08
N TYR A 183 9.94 -22.73 -15.69
CA TYR A 183 10.13 -21.47 -16.39
C TYR A 183 10.18 -21.67 -17.89
N ASP A 184 10.00 -20.59 -18.64
CA ASP A 184 10.13 -20.56 -20.10
C ASP A 184 11.57 -20.83 -20.55
N ASP A 185 11.73 -21.40 -21.77
CA ASP A 185 13.02 -21.73 -22.34
C ASP A 185 13.66 -20.57 -23.14
N VAL A 186 12.99 -19.41 -23.24
CA VAL A 186 13.43 -18.26 -24.04
C VAL A 186 14.08 -17.19 -23.16
N LEU A 187 13.34 -16.69 -22.16
CA LEU A 187 13.81 -15.63 -21.26
C LEU A 187 14.30 -16.20 -19.93
N HIS A 188 13.94 -17.43 -19.60
CA HIS A 188 14.23 -18.11 -18.34
C HIS A 188 13.76 -17.34 -17.09
N THR A 189 12.66 -16.59 -17.21
CA THR A 189 12.15 -15.73 -16.10
C THR A 189 10.64 -15.85 -15.90
N LEU A 190 9.91 -16.36 -16.90
CA LEU A 190 8.45 -16.42 -16.87
C LEU A 190 7.99 -17.82 -16.41
N VAL A 191 7.18 -17.88 -15.35
CA VAL A 191 6.67 -19.15 -14.82
C VAL A 191 5.61 -19.73 -15.77
N THR A 192 5.95 -20.81 -16.47
CA THR A 192 5.04 -21.48 -17.42
C THR A 192 4.19 -22.56 -16.75
N ASN A 193 4.64 -23.10 -15.60
CA ASN A 193 3.92 -24.15 -14.92
C ASN A 193 4.14 -24.06 -13.39
N VAL A 194 3.07 -24.30 -12.63
CA VAL A 194 3.13 -24.47 -11.18
C VAL A 194 2.44 -25.78 -10.83
N LYS A 195 3.15 -26.68 -10.13
CA LYS A 195 2.63 -27.95 -9.66
C LYS A 195 2.66 -28.01 -8.14
N ASP A 196 1.58 -28.45 -7.52
CA ASP A 196 1.51 -28.61 -6.07
C ASP A 196 1.86 -30.04 -5.61
N ALA A 197 1.92 -30.24 -4.29
CA ALA A 197 2.23 -31.54 -3.67
C ALA A 197 1.18 -32.63 -3.94
N TYR A 198 -0.02 -32.27 -4.39
CA TYR A 198 -1.09 -33.22 -4.75
C TYR A 198 -1.06 -33.58 -6.24
N GLY A 199 -0.18 -32.95 -7.00
CA GLY A 199 -0.05 -33.17 -8.44
C GLY A 199 -0.93 -32.25 -9.30
N TYR A 200 -1.70 -31.35 -8.70
CA TYR A 200 -2.45 -30.35 -9.44
C TYR A 200 -1.52 -29.34 -10.11
N THR A 201 -1.86 -28.99 -11.32
CA THR A 201 -1.00 -28.17 -12.18
C THR A 201 -1.78 -27.01 -12.78
N SER A 202 -1.23 -25.81 -12.70
CA SER A 202 -1.67 -24.65 -13.48
C SER A 202 -0.60 -24.26 -14.47
N SER A 203 -0.99 -23.70 -15.64
CA SER A 203 -0.04 -23.31 -16.69
C SER A 203 -0.34 -21.94 -17.26
N THR A 204 0.70 -21.29 -17.79
CA THR A 204 0.62 -19.98 -18.42
C THR A 204 1.47 -19.96 -19.68
N ALA A 205 0.88 -19.54 -20.80
CA ALA A 205 1.59 -19.20 -22.04
C ALA A 205 1.75 -17.68 -22.13
N TYR A 206 2.85 -17.21 -22.70
CA TYR A 206 3.23 -15.80 -22.72
C TYR A 206 3.46 -15.24 -24.13
N ASP A 207 3.15 -13.97 -24.30
CA ASP A 207 3.74 -13.14 -25.36
C ASP A 207 5.08 -12.61 -24.86
N TYR A 208 6.17 -13.00 -25.53
CA TYR A 208 7.52 -12.60 -25.11
C TYR A 208 7.89 -11.15 -25.45
N LYS A 209 7.15 -10.50 -26.36
CA LYS A 209 7.35 -9.08 -26.66
C LYS A 209 7.05 -8.19 -25.46
N TRP A 210 5.97 -8.53 -24.75
CA TRP A 210 5.47 -7.75 -23.62
C TRP A 210 5.67 -8.45 -22.27
N ALA A 211 6.12 -9.72 -22.27
CA ALA A 211 6.22 -10.60 -21.10
C ALA A 211 4.89 -10.73 -20.33
N VAL A 212 3.77 -10.84 -21.06
CA VAL A 212 2.41 -10.89 -20.53
C VAL A 212 1.74 -12.23 -20.87
N PRO A 213 0.82 -12.74 -20.02
CA PRO A 213 0.08 -13.97 -20.28
C PRO A 213 -0.82 -13.83 -21.52
N VAL A 214 -0.83 -14.82 -22.42
CA VAL A 214 -1.81 -14.92 -23.53
C VAL A 214 -2.84 -16.03 -23.30
N GLU A 215 -2.48 -17.05 -22.55
CA GLU A 215 -3.43 -18.10 -22.08
C GLU A 215 -2.99 -18.57 -20.70
N THR A 216 -3.95 -18.75 -19.79
CA THR A 216 -3.75 -19.42 -18.51
C THR A 216 -4.68 -20.61 -18.39
N SER A 217 -4.26 -21.66 -17.68
CA SER A 217 -5.10 -22.80 -17.31
C SER A 217 -5.04 -23.01 -15.81
N ASP A 218 -6.19 -23.12 -15.17
CA ASP A 218 -6.29 -23.39 -13.73
C ASP A 218 -6.10 -24.89 -13.41
N LEU A 219 -6.19 -25.26 -12.14
CA LEU A 219 -6.06 -26.64 -11.65
C LEU A 219 -7.11 -27.60 -12.22
N ASN A 220 -8.24 -27.09 -12.70
CA ASN A 220 -9.33 -27.87 -13.27
C ASN A 220 -9.26 -27.92 -14.80
N GLY A 221 -8.23 -27.30 -15.41
CA GLY A 221 -8.08 -27.18 -16.84
C GLY A 221 -8.92 -26.08 -17.47
N ASN A 222 -9.59 -25.23 -16.70
CA ASN A 222 -10.32 -24.09 -17.23
C ASN A 222 -9.36 -23.06 -17.80
N LYS A 223 -9.59 -22.65 -19.05
CA LYS A 223 -8.71 -21.72 -19.75
C LYS A 223 -9.26 -20.31 -19.73
N MET A 224 -8.35 -19.33 -19.60
CA MET A 224 -8.60 -17.93 -19.90
C MET A 224 -7.64 -17.48 -20.99
N ARG A 225 -8.12 -16.63 -21.91
CA ARG A 225 -7.30 -16.05 -22.99
C ARG A 225 -7.27 -14.54 -22.88
N TYR A 226 -6.13 -13.98 -23.23
CA TYR A 226 -5.86 -12.55 -23.14
C TYR A 226 -5.33 -12.06 -24.49
N ALA A 227 -5.82 -10.92 -24.93
CA ALA A 227 -5.24 -10.19 -26.05
C ALA A 227 -4.86 -8.78 -25.60
N TYR A 228 -3.92 -8.19 -26.33
CA TYR A 228 -3.34 -6.90 -26.01
C TYR A 228 -3.34 -6.00 -27.24
N ASP A 229 -3.34 -4.71 -27.02
CA ASP A 229 -3.14 -3.73 -28.09
C ASP A 229 -1.64 -3.52 -28.42
N ASP A 230 -1.36 -2.66 -29.39
CA ASP A 230 -0.01 -2.37 -29.85
C ASP A 230 0.89 -1.68 -28.79
N MET A 231 0.32 -1.26 -27.68
CA MET A 231 1.02 -0.67 -26.52
C MET A 231 1.19 -1.67 -25.36
N GLY A 232 0.77 -2.93 -25.54
CA GLY A 232 0.84 -3.97 -24.51
C GLY A 232 -0.25 -3.85 -23.44
N ARG A 233 -1.31 -3.04 -23.65
CA ARG A 233 -2.44 -2.92 -22.73
C ARG A 233 -3.48 -3.99 -23.05
N PRO A 234 -4.16 -4.58 -22.05
CA PRO A 234 -5.23 -5.55 -22.29
C PRO A 234 -6.30 -4.99 -23.25
N SER A 235 -6.65 -5.74 -24.29
CA SER A 235 -7.75 -5.41 -25.20
C SER A 235 -8.94 -6.35 -25.02
N THR A 236 -8.71 -7.66 -24.78
CA THR A 236 -9.78 -8.59 -24.44
C THR A 236 -9.32 -9.63 -23.42
N ILE A 237 -10.29 -10.08 -22.63
CA ILE A 237 -10.18 -11.26 -21.77
C ILE A 237 -11.34 -12.18 -22.13
N VAL A 238 -11.05 -13.46 -22.37
CA VAL A 238 -12.06 -14.47 -22.67
C VAL A 238 -12.02 -15.55 -21.61
N GLY A 239 -13.07 -15.68 -20.84
CA GLY A 239 -13.21 -16.68 -19.78
C GLY A 239 -13.63 -18.05 -20.31
N PRO A 240 -13.61 -19.08 -19.45
CA PRO A 240 -13.86 -20.47 -19.85
C PRO A 240 -15.23 -20.69 -20.51
N LYS A 241 -16.26 -20.02 -20.03
CA LYS A 241 -17.64 -20.14 -20.57
C LYS A 241 -17.73 -19.56 -21.98
N GLU A 242 -17.14 -18.39 -22.19
CA GLU A 242 -17.15 -17.69 -23.47
C GLU A 242 -16.24 -18.40 -24.48
N ILE A 243 -15.11 -18.99 -24.04
CA ILE A 243 -14.26 -19.86 -24.88
C ILE A 243 -15.09 -21.04 -25.38
N ALA A 244 -15.80 -21.75 -24.50
CA ALA A 244 -16.64 -22.89 -24.85
C ALA A 244 -17.81 -22.50 -25.78
N ALA A 245 -18.34 -21.29 -25.60
CA ALA A 245 -19.45 -20.76 -26.44
C ALA A 245 -18.98 -20.04 -27.71
N GLY A 246 -17.66 -19.99 -27.99
CA GLY A 246 -17.08 -19.31 -29.15
C GLY A 246 -17.30 -17.80 -29.17
N LYS A 247 -17.41 -17.15 -27.98
CA LYS A 247 -17.63 -15.72 -27.87
C LYS A 247 -16.29 -14.97 -28.00
N PRO A 248 -16.29 -13.73 -28.52
CA PRO A 248 -15.06 -12.98 -28.77
C PRO A 248 -14.43 -12.43 -27.48
N TYR A 249 -15.20 -12.21 -26.42
CA TYR A 249 -14.73 -11.71 -25.12
C TYR A 249 -15.69 -12.07 -23.98
N THR A 250 -15.16 -12.12 -22.77
CA THR A 250 -15.89 -11.93 -21.51
C THR A 250 -15.84 -10.47 -21.13
N ILE A 251 -14.63 -9.86 -21.30
CA ILE A 251 -14.37 -8.44 -21.07
C ILE A 251 -13.59 -7.89 -22.24
N MET A 252 -14.02 -6.74 -22.77
CA MET A 252 -13.30 -5.97 -23.78
C MET A 252 -12.94 -4.59 -23.23
N PHE A 253 -11.75 -4.10 -23.55
CA PHE A 253 -11.22 -2.81 -23.14
C PHE A 253 -10.93 -1.94 -24.35
N GLU A 254 -11.33 -0.68 -24.28
CA GLU A 254 -11.03 0.36 -25.27
C GLU A 254 -10.47 1.60 -24.55
N TYR A 255 -9.43 2.17 -25.13
CA TYR A 255 -8.73 3.32 -24.54
C TYR A 255 -8.87 4.54 -25.45
N HIS A 256 -9.44 5.62 -24.91
CA HIS A 256 -9.73 6.85 -25.65
C HIS A 256 -8.95 8.04 -25.04
N PRO A 257 -7.64 8.18 -25.32
CA PRO A 257 -6.81 9.20 -24.69
C PRO A 257 -7.28 10.63 -25.00
N THR A 258 -7.76 10.89 -26.23
CA THR A 258 -8.31 12.20 -26.61
C THR A 258 -9.59 12.52 -25.85
N GLY A 259 -10.46 11.53 -25.61
CA GLY A 259 -11.67 11.66 -24.82
C GLY A 259 -11.42 11.58 -23.31
N ARG A 260 -10.20 11.23 -22.91
CA ARG A 260 -9.78 11.00 -21.53
C ARG A 260 -10.69 10.02 -20.79
N TYR A 261 -11.03 8.91 -21.44
CA TYR A 261 -11.76 7.82 -20.82
C TYR A 261 -11.28 6.45 -21.32
N ALA A 262 -11.52 5.44 -20.50
CA ALA A 262 -11.47 4.04 -20.89
C ALA A 262 -12.89 3.48 -20.89
N ARG A 263 -13.20 2.62 -21.88
CA ARG A 263 -14.44 1.86 -21.96
C ARG A 263 -14.15 0.40 -21.68
N THR A 264 -14.92 -0.18 -20.75
CA THR A 264 -14.91 -1.62 -20.47
C THR A 264 -16.27 -2.19 -20.85
N VAL A 265 -16.29 -3.29 -21.59
CA VAL A 265 -17.53 -3.97 -22.01
C VAL A 265 -17.50 -5.37 -21.44
N HIS A 266 -18.48 -5.70 -20.61
CA HIS A 266 -18.71 -7.05 -20.12
C HIS A 266 -19.78 -7.72 -21.00
N TYR A 267 -19.44 -8.88 -21.55
CA TYR A 267 -20.40 -9.70 -22.30
C TYR A 267 -21.54 -10.15 -21.38
N ALA A 268 -22.76 -9.93 -21.83
CA ALA A 268 -23.94 -10.50 -21.21
C ALA A 268 -24.94 -10.97 -22.30
N PRO A 269 -25.58 -12.15 -22.14
CA PRO A 269 -26.52 -12.69 -23.17
C PRO A 269 -27.68 -11.77 -23.53
N GLU A 270 -28.14 -10.96 -22.57
CA GLU A 270 -29.25 -10.03 -22.71
C GLU A 270 -28.87 -8.63 -23.18
N GLY A 271 -27.59 -8.43 -23.46
CA GLY A 271 -27.00 -7.15 -23.87
C GLY A 271 -25.85 -6.74 -22.97
N ASP A 272 -24.75 -6.34 -23.59
CA ASP A 272 -23.51 -6.01 -22.92
C ASP A 272 -23.66 -4.89 -21.88
N ILE A 273 -22.88 -5.01 -20.81
CA ILE A 273 -22.76 -3.98 -19.77
C ILE A 273 -21.53 -3.15 -20.07
N GLU A 274 -21.73 -1.88 -20.36
CA GLU A 274 -20.67 -0.93 -20.67
C GLU A 274 -20.36 -0.06 -19.46
N THR A 275 -19.06 0.14 -19.20
CA THR A 275 -18.57 1.06 -18.18
C THR A 275 -17.57 2.02 -18.81
N TYR A 276 -17.77 3.31 -18.60
CA TYR A 276 -16.87 4.38 -19.03
C TYR A 276 -16.24 5.01 -17.79
N THR A 277 -14.93 4.97 -17.68
CA THR A 277 -14.17 5.61 -16.61
C THR A 277 -13.48 6.85 -17.18
N PHE A 278 -13.90 8.04 -16.75
CA PHE A 278 -13.33 9.31 -17.18
C PHE A 278 -12.20 9.73 -16.24
N ALA A 279 -11.13 10.26 -16.83
CA ALA A 279 -9.97 10.76 -16.11
C ALA A 279 -9.76 12.26 -16.29
N ASP A 280 -9.16 12.91 -15.30
CA ASP A 280 -8.67 14.27 -15.41
C ASP A 280 -7.34 14.34 -16.19
N SER A 281 -6.75 15.55 -16.28
CA SER A 281 -5.47 15.75 -16.97
C SER A 281 -4.27 15.06 -16.31
N LEU A 282 -4.38 14.64 -15.06
CA LEU A 282 -3.37 13.88 -14.31
C LEU A 282 -3.66 12.38 -14.31
N MET A 283 -4.60 11.91 -15.17
CA MET A 283 -5.03 10.52 -15.29
C MET A 283 -5.68 9.94 -14.02
N ARG A 284 -6.21 10.78 -13.12
CA ARG A 284 -6.99 10.34 -11.98
C ARG A 284 -8.43 10.10 -12.41
N ALA A 285 -9.03 8.96 -12.03
CA ALA A 285 -10.44 8.69 -12.26
C ALA A 285 -11.32 9.72 -11.51
N VAL A 286 -12.21 10.38 -12.24
CA VAL A 286 -13.06 11.46 -11.68
C VAL A 286 -14.54 11.23 -11.93
N GLN A 287 -14.91 10.24 -12.72
CA GLN A 287 -16.30 9.86 -12.97
C GLN A 287 -16.36 8.46 -13.60
N THR A 288 -17.33 7.69 -13.18
CA THR A 288 -17.69 6.41 -13.83
C THR A 288 -19.11 6.49 -14.35
N LYS A 289 -19.35 5.97 -15.56
CA LYS A 289 -20.68 5.77 -16.11
C LYS A 289 -20.87 4.31 -16.50
N GLN A 290 -22.00 3.76 -16.14
CA GLN A 290 -22.32 2.35 -16.44
C GLN A 290 -23.72 2.22 -17.06
N THR A 291 -23.89 1.27 -17.96
CA THR A 291 -25.19 0.85 -18.45
C THR A 291 -26.08 0.42 -17.27
N GLY A 292 -27.27 0.98 -17.20
CA GLY A 292 -28.28 0.61 -16.22
C GLY A 292 -29.65 0.48 -16.85
N VAL A 293 -30.60 -0.03 -16.07
CA VAL A 293 -32.03 -0.13 -16.44
C VAL A 293 -32.82 0.44 -15.29
N VAL A 294 -33.73 1.35 -15.59
CA VAL A 294 -34.72 1.88 -14.64
C VAL A 294 -36.11 1.56 -15.11
N TRP A 295 -37.01 1.23 -14.18
CA TRP A 295 -38.45 1.05 -14.46
C TRP A 295 -39.13 2.42 -14.45
N THR A 296 -39.70 2.83 -15.58
CA THR A 296 -40.40 4.11 -15.71
C THR A 296 -41.71 3.91 -16.44
N GLY A 297 -42.82 4.21 -15.77
CA GLY A 297 -44.14 4.24 -16.41
C GLY A 297 -44.62 2.94 -17.07
N GLY A 298 -44.24 1.76 -16.56
CA GLY A 298 -44.69 0.46 -17.05
C GLY A 298 -43.69 -0.24 -18.01
N SER A 299 -42.50 0.31 -18.23
CA SER A 299 -41.46 -0.32 -19.06
C SER A 299 -40.03 -0.11 -18.50
N ASN A 300 -39.14 -1.06 -18.85
CA ASN A 300 -37.72 -0.94 -18.61
C ASN A 300 -37.10 0.02 -19.61
N GLN A 301 -36.39 1.02 -19.11
CA GLN A 301 -35.62 1.95 -19.95
C GLN A 301 -34.13 1.82 -19.68
N LYS A 302 -33.34 1.66 -20.75
CA LYS A 302 -31.92 1.67 -20.69
C LYS A 302 -31.40 3.09 -20.40
N VAL A 303 -30.61 3.25 -19.36
CA VAL A 303 -30.04 4.52 -18.91
C VAL A 303 -28.54 4.43 -18.73
N SER A 304 -27.88 5.57 -18.58
CA SER A 304 -26.52 5.68 -18.05
C SER A 304 -26.61 6.04 -16.57
N ILE A 305 -26.03 5.21 -15.71
CA ILE A 305 -25.84 5.49 -14.28
C ILE A 305 -24.51 6.23 -14.16
N VAL A 306 -24.54 7.46 -13.66
CA VAL A 306 -23.37 8.29 -13.39
C VAL A 306 -23.01 8.16 -11.93
N SER A 307 -21.80 7.75 -11.62
CA SER A 307 -21.30 7.54 -10.26
C SER A 307 -19.85 8.01 -10.11
N GLU A 308 -19.34 7.97 -8.87
CA GLU A 308 -17.94 8.29 -8.54
C GLU A 308 -17.47 9.65 -9.07
N ARG A 309 -18.41 10.55 -9.36
CA ARG A 309 -18.06 11.89 -9.82
C ARG A 309 -17.50 12.69 -8.66
N ALA A 310 -16.27 13.17 -8.84
CA ALA A 310 -15.54 13.90 -7.83
C ALA A 310 -14.86 15.16 -8.41
N VAL A 311 -14.74 16.17 -7.56
CA VAL A 311 -13.83 17.30 -7.79
C VAL A 311 -12.69 17.18 -6.79
N VAL A 312 -11.48 17.23 -7.30
CA VAL A 312 -10.25 17.15 -6.49
C VAL A 312 -9.55 18.50 -6.49
N ASP A 313 -8.89 18.84 -5.39
CA ASP A 313 -8.07 20.04 -5.29
C ASP A 313 -6.66 19.83 -5.88
N ALA A 314 -5.81 20.87 -5.79
CA ALA A 314 -4.43 20.83 -6.29
C ALA A 314 -3.56 19.80 -5.59
N PHE A 315 -3.93 19.35 -4.38
CA PHE A 315 -3.23 18.31 -3.62
C PHE A 315 -3.74 16.90 -3.91
N GLY A 316 -4.79 16.77 -4.75
CA GLY A 316 -5.39 15.46 -5.09
C GLY A 316 -6.47 14.99 -4.11
N ARG A 317 -6.91 15.85 -3.17
CA ARG A 317 -7.94 15.52 -2.18
C ARG A 317 -9.33 15.76 -2.75
N THR A 318 -10.28 14.89 -2.48
CA THR A 318 -11.67 15.05 -2.94
C THR A 318 -12.40 16.11 -2.13
N VAL A 319 -12.64 17.27 -2.72
CA VAL A 319 -13.36 18.38 -2.08
C VAL A 319 -14.86 18.37 -2.36
N LYS A 320 -15.31 17.65 -3.42
CA LYS A 320 -16.72 17.40 -3.71
C LYS A 320 -16.91 15.98 -4.22
N ALA A 321 -17.87 15.27 -3.67
CA ALA A 321 -18.31 13.97 -4.12
C ALA A 321 -19.80 14.02 -4.46
N PHE A 322 -20.14 13.75 -5.71
CA PHE A 322 -21.52 13.79 -6.17
C PHE A 322 -22.22 12.47 -5.93
N TYR A 323 -23.48 12.54 -5.57
CA TYR A 323 -24.31 11.35 -5.45
C TYR A 323 -24.59 10.75 -6.84
N PRO A 324 -24.80 9.43 -6.92
CA PRO A 324 -25.15 8.77 -8.17
C PRO A 324 -26.43 9.37 -8.76
N THR A 325 -26.46 9.51 -10.08
CA THR A 325 -27.62 9.97 -10.83
C THR A 325 -27.78 9.16 -12.11
N THR A 326 -28.92 9.32 -12.80
CA THR A 326 -29.15 8.69 -14.09
C THR A 326 -29.34 9.74 -15.17
N GLU A 327 -28.93 9.39 -16.39
CA GLU A 327 -29.16 10.21 -17.58
C GLU A 327 -29.50 9.33 -18.79
N SER A 328 -29.84 9.97 -19.91
CA SER A 328 -30.08 9.23 -21.16
C SER A 328 -28.87 8.37 -21.54
N TYR A 329 -29.13 7.10 -21.88
CA TYR A 329 -28.07 6.18 -22.33
C TYR A 329 -27.23 6.74 -23.49
N GLY A 330 -27.81 7.56 -24.38
CA GLY A 330 -27.09 8.19 -25.46
C GLY A 330 -25.92 9.09 -25.01
N ASN A 331 -25.89 9.48 -23.74
CA ASN A 331 -24.83 10.33 -23.16
C ASN A 331 -23.73 9.52 -22.44
N ILE A 332 -23.76 8.19 -22.50
CA ILE A 332 -22.83 7.34 -21.70
C ILE A 332 -21.35 7.64 -21.96
N GLY A 333 -20.96 7.96 -23.19
CA GLY A 333 -19.62 8.33 -23.59
C GLY A 333 -19.25 9.82 -23.37
N LEU A 334 -20.13 10.63 -22.80
CA LEU A 334 -19.92 12.06 -22.57
C LEU A 334 -19.72 12.33 -21.07
N TYR A 335 -18.72 13.15 -20.72
CA TYR A 335 -18.51 13.57 -19.33
C TYR A 335 -19.69 14.38 -18.81
N ASN A 336 -20.25 13.98 -17.65
CA ASN A 336 -21.32 14.73 -16.99
C ASN A 336 -20.72 15.76 -16.02
N LYS A 337 -21.01 17.06 -16.24
CA LYS A 337 -20.46 18.15 -15.42
C LYS A 337 -21.15 18.29 -14.06
N GLY A 338 -22.29 17.64 -13.85
CA GLY A 338 -22.98 17.61 -12.55
C GLY A 338 -23.53 18.95 -12.09
N VAL A 339 -23.95 19.80 -13.01
CA VAL A 339 -24.55 21.09 -12.66
C VAL A 339 -25.88 20.86 -11.96
N GLY A 340 -25.98 21.28 -10.70
CA GLY A 340 -27.19 21.13 -9.89
C GLY A 340 -27.38 19.77 -9.22
N ASP A 341 -26.48 18.80 -9.43
CA ASP A 341 -26.60 17.49 -8.79
C ASP A 341 -26.23 17.54 -7.29
N PRO A 342 -26.91 16.76 -6.44
CA PRO A 342 -26.58 16.67 -5.02
C PRO A 342 -25.13 16.23 -4.81
N GLN A 343 -24.42 16.91 -3.89
CA GLN A 343 -23.02 16.64 -3.61
C GLN A 343 -22.73 16.76 -2.12
N ALA A 344 -21.81 15.94 -1.63
CA ALA A 344 -21.15 16.18 -0.36
C ALA A 344 -19.89 17.02 -0.58
N THR A 345 -19.56 17.92 0.36
CA THR A 345 -18.31 18.69 0.35
C THR A 345 -17.44 18.32 1.53
N THR A 346 -16.12 18.26 1.32
CA THR A 346 -15.14 17.91 2.34
C THR A 346 -14.10 19.01 2.48
N GLU A 347 -13.84 19.41 3.72
CA GLU A 347 -12.77 20.36 4.09
C GLU A 347 -11.64 19.59 4.80
N TYR A 348 -10.40 20.03 4.62
CA TYR A 348 -9.21 19.36 5.12
C TYR A 348 -8.31 20.33 5.87
N ASP A 349 -7.56 19.82 6.81
CA ASP A 349 -6.47 20.55 7.45
C ASP A 349 -5.15 20.42 6.66
N VAL A 350 -4.09 21.00 7.21
CA VAL A 350 -2.74 20.99 6.61
C VAL A 350 -2.05 19.62 6.64
N TYR A 351 -2.60 18.67 7.38
CA TYR A 351 -2.15 17.27 7.42
C TYR A 351 -2.98 16.36 6.51
N ASP A 352 -3.80 16.92 5.63
CA ASP A 352 -4.73 16.21 4.76
C ASP A 352 -5.81 15.42 5.51
N ARG A 353 -6.05 15.75 6.79
CA ARG A 353 -7.10 15.14 7.59
C ARG A 353 -8.42 15.87 7.36
N THR A 354 -9.51 15.11 7.27
CA THR A 354 -10.85 15.68 7.11
C THR A 354 -11.26 16.45 8.37
N THR A 355 -11.61 17.71 8.21
CA THR A 355 -12.10 18.55 9.32
C THR A 355 -13.60 18.76 9.28
N LYS A 356 -14.21 18.66 8.07
CA LYS A 356 -15.65 18.83 7.93
C LYS A 356 -16.17 18.13 6.69
N VAL A 357 -17.31 17.49 6.81
CA VAL A 357 -18.12 16.97 5.71
C VAL A 357 -19.49 17.59 5.78
N THR A 358 -19.97 18.19 4.66
CA THR A 358 -21.33 18.73 4.55
C THR A 358 -22.08 17.93 3.51
N LEU A 359 -23.23 17.39 3.89
CA LEU A 359 -24.15 16.62 3.02
C LEU A 359 -25.06 17.54 2.22
N PRO A 360 -25.75 17.03 1.17
CA PRO A 360 -26.64 17.85 0.32
C PRO A 360 -27.82 18.52 1.05
N ASP A 361 -28.28 17.93 2.14
CA ASP A 361 -29.34 18.45 3.00
C ASP A 361 -28.86 19.53 3.99
N GLY A 362 -27.54 19.83 4.01
CA GLY A 362 -26.91 20.76 4.93
C GLY A 362 -26.46 20.15 6.23
N ALA A 363 -26.69 18.85 6.47
CA ALA A 363 -26.17 18.16 7.66
C ALA A 363 -24.62 18.15 7.63
N MET A 364 -24.01 18.42 8.78
CA MET A 364 -22.55 18.55 8.89
C MET A 364 -21.99 17.60 9.92
N THR A 365 -20.89 16.97 9.57
CA THR A 365 -20.02 16.25 10.51
C THR A 365 -18.70 17.02 10.58
N THR A 366 -18.25 17.35 11.80
CA THR A 366 -16.95 18.02 12.02
C THR A 366 -16.00 17.11 12.78
N THR A 367 -14.71 17.21 12.45
CA THR A 367 -13.65 16.47 13.13
C THR A 367 -12.60 17.44 13.63
N ALA A 368 -12.33 17.41 14.93
CA ALA A 368 -11.26 18.15 15.58
C ALA A 368 -10.12 17.20 15.96
N TYR A 369 -8.89 17.68 15.86
CA TYR A 369 -7.68 16.94 16.21
C TYR A 369 -6.85 17.76 17.17
N GLY A 370 -6.34 17.13 18.23
CA GLY A 370 -5.47 17.76 19.22
C GLY A 370 -4.54 16.74 19.85
N ILE A 371 -3.44 17.19 20.45
CA ILE A 371 -2.62 16.38 21.31
C ILE A 371 -2.96 16.73 22.75
N VAL A 372 -3.51 15.78 23.48
CA VAL A 372 -4.00 15.96 24.84
C VAL A 372 -3.27 15.03 25.81
N SER A 373 -3.26 15.38 27.10
CA SER A 373 -2.83 14.43 28.13
C SER A 373 -4.01 13.53 28.49
N HIS A 374 -3.90 12.24 28.17
CA HIS A 374 -4.90 11.22 28.52
C HIS A 374 -4.21 10.14 29.34
N ASP A 375 -4.72 9.84 30.55
CA ASP A 375 -4.08 8.95 31.52
C ASP A 375 -2.63 9.34 31.89
N GLY A 376 -2.30 10.63 31.81
CA GLY A 376 -0.96 11.15 32.08
C GLY A 376 0.01 11.05 30.91
N GLU A 377 -0.44 10.59 29.76
CA GLU A 377 0.36 10.40 28.55
C GLU A 377 -0.11 11.33 27.43
N PRO A 378 0.80 11.83 26.57
CA PRO A 378 0.40 12.59 25.39
C PRO A 378 -0.22 11.65 24.35
N MET A 379 -1.47 11.92 23.97
CA MET A 379 -2.20 11.15 22.95
C MET A 379 -2.81 12.08 21.90
N LEU A 380 -2.90 11.61 20.68
CA LEU A 380 -3.67 12.27 19.63
C LEU A 380 -5.16 12.01 19.89
N GLU A 381 -5.89 13.05 20.26
CA GLU A 381 -7.35 13.05 20.30
C GLU A 381 -7.91 13.31 18.91
N THR A 382 -8.88 12.48 18.52
CA THR A 382 -9.73 12.74 17.36
C THR A 382 -11.18 12.81 17.83
N ARG A 383 -11.78 13.99 17.75
CA ARG A 383 -13.17 14.22 18.16
C ARG A 383 -14.05 14.44 16.94
N VAL A 384 -15.01 13.54 16.72
CA VAL A 384 -15.98 13.61 15.63
C VAL A 384 -17.32 14.05 16.21
N THR A 385 -17.90 15.13 15.68
CA THR A 385 -19.22 15.64 16.08
C THR A 385 -20.18 15.54 14.89
N ASP A 386 -21.32 14.89 15.07
CA ASP A 386 -22.35 14.74 14.06
C ASP A 386 -23.29 15.96 13.98
N ALA A 387 -24.22 15.95 13.02
CA ALA A 387 -25.19 17.03 12.79
C ALA A 387 -26.17 17.26 13.96
N LEU A 388 -26.30 16.30 14.89
CA LEU A 388 -27.14 16.40 16.08
C LEU A 388 -26.35 16.84 17.32
N GLY A 389 -25.05 17.15 17.18
CA GLY A 389 -24.19 17.57 18.27
C GLY A 389 -23.66 16.41 19.13
N ARG A 390 -23.94 15.15 18.77
CA ARG A 390 -23.36 13.99 19.47
C ARG A 390 -21.91 13.85 19.01
N HIS A 391 -21.03 13.51 19.93
CA HIS A 391 -19.62 13.35 19.59
C HIS A 391 -19.02 12.05 20.12
N ALA A 392 -18.00 11.61 19.42
CA ALA A 392 -17.13 10.51 19.83
C ALA A 392 -15.68 10.98 19.82
N GLU A 393 -14.93 10.52 20.79
CA GLU A 393 -13.50 10.81 20.96
C GLU A 393 -12.71 9.51 20.86
N SER A 394 -11.61 9.54 20.16
CA SER A 394 -10.65 8.42 20.14
C SER A 394 -9.26 8.95 20.50
N TYR A 395 -8.55 8.19 21.33
CA TYR A 395 -7.21 8.52 21.83
C TYR A 395 -6.20 7.53 21.23
N THR A 396 -5.23 8.07 20.52
CA THR A 396 -4.26 7.30 19.76
C THR A 396 -2.85 7.64 20.23
N ASP A 397 -2.04 6.61 20.49
CA ASP A 397 -0.65 6.78 20.90
C ASP A 397 0.28 7.15 19.72
N GLU A 398 1.57 7.36 20.00
CA GLU A 398 2.59 7.76 19.02
C GLU A 398 2.80 6.73 17.90
N LYS A 399 2.30 5.50 18.06
CA LYS A 399 2.30 4.43 17.05
C LYS A 399 1.02 4.36 16.23
N GLY A 400 0.09 5.26 16.44
CA GLY A 400 -1.22 5.21 15.81
C GLY A 400 -2.12 4.08 16.33
N ARG A 401 -1.80 3.51 17.53
CA ARG A 401 -2.65 2.50 18.14
C ARG A 401 -3.76 3.18 18.92
N ASN A 402 -5.01 2.84 18.61
CA ASN A 402 -6.15 3.31 19.39
C ASN A 402 -6.08 2.69 20.81
N ARG A 403 -6.08 3.56 21.83
CA ARG A 403 -6.03 3.19 23.23
C ARG A 403 -7.41 3.18 23.85
N GLU A 404 -8.23 4.15 23.49
CA GLU A 404 -9.59 4.29 23.99
C GLU A 404 -10.48 4.97 22.96
N THR A 405 -11.78 4.67 23.01
CA THR A 405 -12.82 5.38 22.28
C THR A 405 -13.99 5.62 23.21
N VAL A 406 -14.39 6.89 23.37
CA VAL A 406 -15.50 7.34 24.21
C VAL A 406 -16.59 7.90 23.33
N GLN A 407 -17.84 7.48 23.55
CA GLN A 407 -19.01 8.01 22.84
C GLN A 407 -19.88 8.82 23.80
N HIS A 408 -20.26 10.02 23.38
CA HIS A 408 -21.13 10.90 24.15
C HIS A 408 -22.46 11.07 23.40
N ALA A 409 -23.56 10.63 24.01
CA ALA A 409 -24.90 11.03 23.57
C ALA A 409 -25.16 12.48 23.97
N SER A 410 -26.03 13.18 23.25
CA SER A 410 -26.38 14.58 23.58
C SER A 410 -26.95 14.64 25.01
N GLY A 411 -26.10 15.06 25.96
CA GLY A 411 -26.49 15.32 27.36
C GLY A 411 -26.05 14.31 28.40
N ASP A 412 -25.66 13.06 28.05
CA ASP A 412 -25.21 12.07 29.02
C ASP A 412 -24.07 11.19 28.49
N ASN A 413 -23.11 10.86 29.34
CA ASN A 413 -22.13 9.81 29.08
C ASN A 413 -22.86 8.46 29.02
N ILE A 414 -22.71 7.69 27.92
CA ILE A 414 -23.15 6.31 27.86
C ILE A 414 -21.97 5.40 28.20
#